data_9cd7374d09b75724bf49633a9700f4a2
#
_entry.id   9cd7374d09b75724bf49633a9700f4a2
#
_cell.length_a   1.000
_cell.length_b   1.000
_cell.length_c   1.000
_cell.angle_alpha   90.00
_cell.angle_beta   90.00
_cell.angle_gamma   90.00
#
_symmetry.space_group_name_H-M   'P 1'
#
loop_
_entity.id
_entity.type
_entity.pdbx_description
1 polymer ?
#
loop_
_entity_poly.entity_id
_entity_poly.type
_entity_poly.pdbx_seq_one_letter_code
_entity_poly.pdbx_strand_id
1 'polypeptide(L)'
;GNLNSGTSASSSTFWRGDGTWVAPTDNTGAWQLLQSQTASNTASITFSSTYITSTYDVYKIFINRLTTVTNADSIRMSVASDNATFNKQGYGALSHFATDGSGNFSTGTNAPNAAGAIAIGYLISADPNGSFSSEITLYDPSANKNNLAVIQNGQNTTSTGKNVNEAGVIGW
;
A
#
# COMPACT_ATOMS: atom_id res chain seq x y z
N GLY A 1 51.22 -14.07 4.85
CA GLY A 1 50.11 -14.99 4.73
C GLY A 1 49.36 -14.71 3.46
N ASN A 2 49.32 -15.67 2.57
CA ASN A 2 48.59 -15.58 1.33
C ASN A 2 47.09 -15.66 1.67
N LEU A 3 46.33 -14.63 1.42
CA LEU A 3 44.86 -14.66 1.47
C LEU A 3 44.35 -15.49 0.29
N ASN A 4 44.92 -16.60 0.14
CA ASN A 4 44.72 -17.47 -0.98
C ASN A 4 43.24 -17.79 -1.11
N SER A 5 42.77 -17.69 -2.32
CA SER A 5 41.74 -18.51 -2.89
C SER A 5 41.40 -19.73 -2.03
N GLY A 6 40.98 -19.49 -0.78
CA GLY A 6 40.43 -20.52 0.08
C GLY A 6 39.20 -21.12 -0.60
N THR A 7 38.91 -22.35 -0.31
CA THR A 7 37.83 -23.14 -0.93
C THR A 7 36.46 -22.47 -0.98
N SER A 8 36.31 -21.30 -0.37
CA SER A 8 35.02 -20.54 -0.32
C SER A 8 35.17 -19.11 -0.82
N ALA A 9 36.30 -18.73 -1.44
CA ALA A 9 36.46 -17.41 -2.04
C ALA A 9 35.57 -17.29 -3.30
N SER A 10 34.74 -16.27 -3.38
CA SER A 10 33.90 -15.97 -4.55
C SER A 10 33.65 -14.48 -4.66
N SER A 11 33.07 -14.03 -5.76
CA SER A 11 32.63 -12.64 -5.92
C SER A 11 31.52 -12.22 -4.93
N SER A 12 30.89 -13.17 -4.27
CA SER A 12 29.82 -12.95 -3.29
C SER A 12 30.26 -13.19 -1.84
N THR A 13 31.55 -13.45 -1.57
CA THR A 13 32.06 -13.67 -0.20
C THR A 13 33.13 -12.66 0.16
N PHE A 14 33.26 -12.35 1.45
CA PHE A 14 34.35 -11.54 2.00
C PHE A 14 35.13 -12.30 3.08
N TRP A 15 36.36 -11.91 3.27
CA TRP A 15 37.22 -12.48 4.31
C TRP A 15 36.90 -11.88 5.67
N ARG A 16 36.57 -12.72 6.64
CA ARG A 16 36.34 -12.31 8.03
C ARG A 16 37.58 -12.35 8.86
N GLY A 17 37.61 -11.57 9.93
CA GLY A 17 38.72 -11.55 10.88
C GLY A 17 38.96 -12.87 11.63
N ASP A 18 38.00 -13.81 11.59
CA ASP A 18 38.10 -15.16 12.14
C ASP A 18 38.80 -16.15 11.16
N GLY A 19 39.24 -15.68 10.01
CA GLY A 19 39.92 -16.52 9.03
C GLY A 19 38.96 -17.30 8.10
N THR A 20 37.71 -16.90 7.97
CA THR A 20 36.71 -17.56 7.11
C THR A 20 36.24 -16.66 5.98
N TRP A 21 35.87 -17.27 4.84
CA TRP A 21 35.09 -16.60 3.77
C TRP A 21 33.63 -16.78 4.05
N VAL A 22 32.90 -15.65 4.13
CA VAL A 22 31.47 -15.65 4.41
C VAL A 22 30.78 -14.73 3.42
N ALA A 23 29.59 -15.12 2.94
CA ALA A 23 28.70 -14.20 2.26
C ALA A 23 28.29 -13.09 3.23
N PRO A 24 28.21 -11.83 2.79
CA PRO A 24 27.53 -10.83 3.59
C PRO A 24 26.20 -11.41 4.03
N THR A 25 25.87 -11.30 5.31
CA THR A 25 24.48 -11.51 5.72
C THR A 25 23.66 -10.56 4.89
N ASP A 26 22.73 -11.09 4.10
CA ASP A 26 21.75 -10.28 3.41
C ASP A 26 21.08 -9.41 4.47
N ASN A 27 21.60 -8.19 4.59
CA ASN A 27 20.93 -7.16 5.30
C ASN A 27 19.83 -6.68 4.35
N THR A 28 18.89 -7.60 4.07
CA THR A 28 17.64 -7.25 3.41
C THR A 28 17.12 -6.12 4.26
N GLY A 29 17.00 -4.93 3.65
CA GLY A 29 16.57 -3.74 4.35
C GLY A 29 15.30 -4.01 5.17
N ALA A 30 14.95 -3.13 6.07
CA ALA A 30 13.77 -3.29 6.93
C ALA A 30 12.46 -3.62 6.16
N TRP A 31 12.46 -3.44 4.83
CA TRP A 31 11.34 -3.74 3.93
C TRP A 31 11.80 -4.58 2.75
N GLN A 32 11.01 -5.61 2.43
CA GLN A 32 11.17 -6.44 1.25
C GLN A 32 10.04 -6.16 0.25
N LEU A 33 10.38 -5.91 -1.01
CA LEU A 33 9.39 -5.82 -2.07
C LEU A 33 8.87 -7.23 -2.38
N LEU A 34 7.58 -7.46 -2.15
CA LEU A 34 6.93 -8.74 -2.41
C LEU A 34 6.30 -8.79 -3.79
N GLN A 35 5.65 -7.70 -4.21
CA GLN A 35 4.98 -7.63 -5.50
C GLN A 35 4.88 -6.18 -5.98
N SER A 36 4.92 -6.00 -7.30
CA SER A 36 4.57 -4.75 -7.98
C SER A 36 3.58 -5.06 -9.10
N GLN A 37 2.56 -4.22 -9.25
CA GLN A 37 1.55 -4.34 -10.31
C GLN A 37 1.29 -2.97 -10.93
N THR A 38 0.98 -2.95 -12.22
CA THR A 38 0.59 -1.73 -12.93
C THR A 38 -0.88 -1.84 -13.31
N ALA A 39 -1.69 -0.86 -12.90
CA ALA A 39 -3.07 -0.75 -13.36
C ALA A 39 -3.07 -0.25 -14.81
N SER A 40 -3.75 -0.98 -15.69
CA SER A 40 -3.93 -0.60 -17.09
C SER A 40 -5.34 -0.97 -17.51
N ASN A 41 -6.26 -0.01 -17.42
CA ASN A 41 -7.67 -0.18 -17.74
C ASN A 41 -8.30 -1.45 -17.09
N THR A 42 -7.99 -1.67 -15.83
CA THR A 42 -8.49 -2.81 -15.06
C THR A 42 -9.43 -2.35 -13.97
N ALA A 43 -10.46 -3.14 -13.69
CA ALA A 43 -11.43 -2.85 -12.63
C ALA A 43 -10.87 -3.11 -11.22
N SER A 44 -9.85 -3.95 -11.09
CA SER A 44 -9.28 -4.30 -9.79
C SER A 44 -7.83 -4.75 -9.89
N ILE A 45 -7.11 -4.60 -8.79
CA ILE A 45 -5.80 -5.20 -8.53
C ILE A 45 -5.92 -6.03 -7.26
N THR A 46 -5.41 -7.24 -7.29
CA THR A 46 -5.50 -8.16 -6.15
C THR A 46 -4.10 -8.56 -5.68
N PHE A 47 -3.87 -8.45 -4.38
CA PHE A 47 -2.74 -9.04 -3.68
C PHE A 47 -3.25 -10.29 -2.95
N SER A 48 -2.80 -11.45 -3.41
CA SER A 48 -3.29 -12.74 -2.91
C SER A 48 -2.52 -13.21 -1.67
N SER A 49 -3.00 -14.30 -1.07
CA SER A 49 -2.31 -14.99 0.03
C SER A 49 -0.94 -15.56 -0.35
N THR A 50 -0.55 -15.53 -1.62
CA THR A 50 0.83 -15.81 -2.02
C THR A 50 1.80 -14.74 -1.47
N TYR A 51 1.33 -13.51 -1.35
CA TYR A 51 2.16 -12.36 -0.91
C TYR A 51 1.80 -11.87 0.48
N ILE A 52 0.51 -11.90 0.84
CA ILE A 52 0.05 -11.52 2.18
C ILE A 52 -0.16 -12.80 2.99
N THR A 53 0.83 -13.13 3.79
CA THR A 53 0.90 -14.37 4.57
C THR A 53 1.06 -14.06 6.05
N SER A 54 1.21 -15.09 6.88
CA SER A 54 1.60 -14.95 8.29
C SER A 54 3.11 -14.77 8.52
N THR A 55 3.89 -14.58 7.44
CA THR A 55 5.34 -14.41 7.54
C THR A 55 5.73 -13.06 8.14
N TYR A 56 4.96 -12.04 7.87
CA TYR A 56 5.22 -10.68 8.36
C TYR A 56 4.02 -10.13 9.11
N ASP A 57 4.29 -9.40 10.17
CA ASP A 57 3.26 -8.75 10.99
C ASP A 57 2.77 -7.43 10.34
N VAL A 58 3.58 -6.84 9.46
CA VAL A 58 3.27 -5.55 8.85
C VAL A 58 3.52 -5.60 7.35
N TYR A 59 2.53 -5.15 6.59
CA TYR A 59 2.61 -4.99 5.14
C TYR A 59 2.34 -3.54 4.77
N LYS A 60 3.04 -3.05 3.75
CA LYS A 60 2.79 -1.74 3.16
C LYS A 60 2.41 -1.86 1.70
N ILE A 61 1.36 -1.16 1.32
CA ILE A 61 0.92 -1.02 -0.06
C ILE A 61 1.12 0.44 -0.45
N PHE A 62 1.92 0.66 -1.47
CA PHE A 62 2.12 1.98 -2.07
C PHE A 62 1.36 2.05 -3.38
N ILE A 63 0.46 3.00 -3.47
CA ILE A 63 -0.23 3.34 -4.71
C ILE A 63 0.38 4.63 -5.23
N ASN A 64 0.84 4.60 -6.46
CA ASN A 64 1.49 5.76 -7.05
C ASN A 64 0.81 6.17 -8.36
N ARG A 65 0.32 7.40 -8.40
CA ARG A 65 -0.24 8.06 -9.58
C ARG A 65 -1.35 7.27 -10.27
N LEU A 66 -2.29 6.75 -9.49
CA LEU A 66 -3.45 6.08 -10.03
C LEU A 66 -4.47 7.12 -10.53
N THR A 67 -5.03 6.90 -11.71
CA THR A 67 -6.15 7.65 -12.26
C THR A 67 -7.33 6.73 -12.51
N THR A 68 -8.53 7.26 -12.48
CA THR A 68 -9.75 6.52 -12.82
C THR A 68 -10.11 6.74 -14.30
N VAL A 69 -10.92 5.87 -14.88
CA VAL A 69 -11.40 6.04 -16.27
C VAL A 69 -12.45 7.13 -16.35
N THR A 70 -13.24 7.29 -15.29
CA THR A 70 -14.30 8.29 -15.18
C THR A 70 -13.97 9.30 -14.09
N ASN A 71 -14.37 10.55 -14.31
CA ASN A 71 -14.23 11.60 -13.29
C ASN A 71 -15.11 11.34 -12.08
N ALA A 72 -14.64 11.80 -10.93
CA ALA A 72 -15.36 11.72 -9.65
C ALA A 72 -15.67 10.28 -9.18
N ASP A 73 -14.86 9.33 -9.63
CA ASP A 73 -14.96 7.95 -9.17
C ASP A 73 -14.18 7.72 -7.86
N SER A 74 -14.34 6.56 -7.25
CA SER A 74 -13.73 6.21 -5.98
C SER A 74 -12.86 4.98 -6.12
N ILE A 75 -11.69 5.01 -5.50
CA ILE A 75 -10.89 3.81 -5.30
C ILE A 75 -11.32 3.16 -4.00
N ARG A 76 -11.52 1.86 -4.05
CA ARG A 76 -11.99 1.07 -2.92
C ARG A 76 -11.02 -0.05 -2.59
N MET A 77 -10.89 -0.34 -1.32
CA MET A 77 -10.18 -1.50 -0.82
C MET A 77 -11.19 -2.51 -0.26
N SER A 78 -10.99 -3.77 -0.61
CA SER A 78 -11.75 -4.88 -0.04
C SER A 78 -10.77 -5.92 0.50
N VAL A 79 -11.17 -6.64 1.52
CA VAL A 79 -10.38 -7.71 2.13
C VAL A 79 -11.16 -9.00 2.07
N ALA A 80 -10.47 -10.10 1.78
CA ALA A 80 -11.01 -11.45 1.79
C ALA A 80 -10.17 -12.36 2.68
N SER A 81 -10.81 -13.31 3.33
CA SER A 81 -10.11 -14.35 4.10
C SER A 81 -9.80 -15.62 3.28
N ASP A 82 -10.39 -15.74 2.09
CA ASP A 82 -10.38 -16.94 1.27
C ASP A 82 -9.82 -16.74 -0.16
N ASN A 83 -9.27 -15.58 -0.46
CA ASN A 83 -8.83 -15.12 -1.79
C ASN A 83 -9.93 -15.01 -2.87
N ALA A 84 -11.17 -15.28 -2.53
CA ALA A 84 -12.27 -15.34 -3.50
C ALA A 84 -13.41 -14.37 -3.16
N THR A 85 -13.76 -14.26 -1.88
CA THR A 85 -14.94 -13.54 -1.44
C THR A 85 -14.55 -12.29 -0.68
N PHE A 86 -14.44 -11.18 -1.40
CA PHE A 86 -14.11 -9.86 -0.82
C PHE A 86 -15.34 -9.26 -0.13
N ASN A 87 -15.74 -9.82 1.00
CA ASN A 87 -16.95 -9.45 1.73
C ASN A 87 -16.71 -9.07 3.19
N LYS A 88 -15.47 -8.98 3.64
CA LYS A 88 -15.18 -8.51 5.00
C LYS A 88 -15.64 -7.06 5.12
N GLN A 89 -16.54 -6.82 6.04
CA GLN A 89 -16.97 -5.46 6.37
C GLN A 89 -15.82 -4.75 7.08
N GLY A 90 -15.36 -3.65 6.50
CA GLY A 90 -14.45 -2.77 7.17
C GLY A 90 -15.20 -1.75 8.02
N TYR A 91 -14.66 -1.48 9.19
CA TYR A 91 -15.12 -0.44 10.09
C TYR A 91 -14.05 0.63 10.18
N GLY A 92 -14.43 1.88 10.04
CA GLY A 92 -13.48 2.96 10.20
C GLY A 92 -13.96 4.24 9.55
N ALA A 93 -13.15 5.25 9.64
CA ALA A 93 -13.40 6.54 9.01
C ALA A 93 -12.11 7.08 8.40
N LEU A 94 -12.22 7.61 7.20
CA LEU A 94 -11.21 8.47 6.60
C LEU A 94 -11.64 9.91 6.86
N SER A 95 -10.81 10.65 7.56
CA SER A 95 -10.94 12.10 7.65
C SER A 95 -10.26 12.73 6.46
N HIS A 96 -10.93 13.61 5.77
CA HIS A 96 -10.35 14.32 4.65
C HIS A 96 -10.14 15.79 4.97
N PHE A 97 -9.11 16.32 4.37
CA PHE A 97 -8.73 17.71 4.39
C PHE A 97 -8.61 18.16 2.94
N ALA A 98 -9.51 18.98 2.48
CA ALA A 98 -9.54 19.44 1.10
C ALA A 98 -9.36 20.95 1.00
N THR A 99 -8.56 21.37 0.01
CA THR A 99 -8.48 22.79 -0.37
C THR A 99 -9.05 22.96 -1.77
N ASP A 100 -9.90 23.96 -1.96
CA ASP A 100 -10.22 24.43 -3.31
C ASP A 100 -9.09 25.36 -3.83
N GLY A 101 -9.09 25.59 -5.13
CA GLY A 101 -8.10 26.47 -5.75
C GLY A 101 -8.14 27.93 -5.26
N SER A 102 -9.10 28.30 -4.42
CA SER A 102 -9.27 29.63 -3.82
C SER A 102 -8.79 29.69 -2.37
N GLY A 103 -8.17 28.61 -1.88
CA GLY A 103 -7.62 28.54 -0.51
C GLY A 103 -8.64 28.22 0.58
N ASN A 104 -9.87 27.90 0.23
CA ASN A 104 -10.85 27.46 1.21
C ASN A 104 -10.58 26.02 1.64
N PHE A 105 -10.78 25.76 2.93
CA PHE A 105 -10.62 24.43 3.52
C PHE A 105 -11.98 23.79 3.77
N SER A 106 -12.10 22.53 3.45
CA SER A 106 -13.22 21.71 3.89
C SER A 106 -12.68 20.46 4.60
N THR A 107 -13.38 20.07 5.64
CA THR A 107 -13.10 18.83 6.39
C THR A 107 -14.34 17.98 6.38
N GLY A 108 -14.15 16.66 6.35
CA GLY A 108 -15.26 15.72 6.42
C GLY A 108 -14.76 14.35 6.82
N THR A 109 -15.68 13.46 7.08
CA THR A 109 -15.43 12.04 7.32
C THR A 109 -16.19 11.22 6.28
N ASN A 110 -15.46 10.33 5.61
CA ASN A 110 -16.09 9.33 4.76
C ASN A 110 -16.28 8.07 5.59
N ALA A 111 -17.53 7.76 5.90
CA ALA A 111 -17.86 6.50 6.53
C ALA A 111 -17.71 5.35 5.52
N PRO A 112 -17.22 4.19 5.93
CA PRO A 112 -17.18 3.03 5.06
C PRO A 112 -18.60 2.63 4.64
N ASN A 113 -18.75 2.35 3.37
CA ASN A 113 -20.01 1.84 2.86
C ASN A 113 -20.16 0.37 3.25
N ALA A 114 -21.33 -0.03 3.71
CA ALA A 114 -21.63 -1.33 4.30
C ALA A 114 -21.49 -2.55 3.36
N ALA A 115 -21.02 -2.39 2.14
CA ALA A 115 -21.02 -3.43 1.11
C ALA A 115 -19.65 -4.13 0.91
N GLY A 116 -18.86 -4.31 1.95
CA GLY A 116 -17.63 -5.11 1.86
C GLY A 116 -16.42 -4.40 1.23
N ALA A 117 -16.57 -3.15 0.78
CA ALA A 117 -15.49 -2.36 0.22
C ALA A 117 -15.45 -0.97 0.86
N ILE A 118 -14.25 -0.54 1.22
CA ILE A 118 -14.02 0.74 1.86
C ILE A 118 -13.45 1.70 0.84
N ALA A 119 -14.05 2.88 0.68
CA ALA A 119 -13.47 3.92 -0.15
C ALA A 119 -12.18 4.42 0.50
N ILE A 120 -11.07 4.27 -0.20
CA ILE A 120 -9.74 4.75 0.21
C ILE A 120 -9.33 6.00 -0.56
N GLY A 121 -10.06 6.39 -1.58
CA GLY A 121 -9.92 7.63 -2.35
C GLY A 121 -11.25 8.05 -2.93
N TYR A 122 -11.52 9.33 -2.91
CA TYR A 122 -12.82 9.88 -3.30
C TYR A 122 -12.67 10.98 -4.36
N LEU A 123 -13.58 11.04 -5.32
CA LEU A 123 -13.59 12.06 -6.38
C LEU A 123 -12.32 12.11 -7.22
N ILE A 124 -11.74 10.95 -7.51
CA ILE A 124 -10.50 10.85 -8.28
C ILE A 124 -10.78 11.28 -9.72
N SER A 125 -9.84 12.03 -10.28
CA SER A 125 -9.94 12.53 -11.64
C SER A 125 -9.51 11.48 -12.66
N ALA A 126 -10.18 11.46 -13.81
CA ALA A 126 -9.73 10.77 -15.00
C ALA A 126 -8.66 11.58 -15.78
N ASP A 127 -8.39 12.82 -15.40
CA ASP A 127 -7.35 13.63 -16.00
C ASP A 127 -5.97 13.05 -15.68
N PRO A 128 -5.09 12.84 -16.67
CA PRO A 128 -3.74 12.32 -16.43
C PRO A 128 -2.87 13.22 -15.56
N ASN A 129 -3.23 14.49 -15.39
CA ASN A 129 -2.59 15.41 -14.43
C ASN A 129 -3.19 15.32 -13.01
N GLY A 130 -4.40 14.76 -12.87
CA GLY A 130 -4.97 14.38 -11.59
C GLY A 130 -4.48 13.00 -11.19
N SER A 131 -4.01 12.81 -9.98
CA SER A 131 -3.52 11.52 -9.54
C SER A 131 -3.86 11.25 -8.09
N PHE A 132 -4.09 9.98 -7.81
CA PHE A 132 -4.25 9.45 -6.47
C PHE A 132 -2.98 8.68 -6.08
N SER A 133 -2.45 9.01 -4.92
CA SER A 133 -1.35 8.28 -4.32
C SER A 133 -1.68 7.97 -2.86
N SER A 134 -1.31 6.77 -2.42
CA SER A 134 -1.65 6.31 -1.07
C SER A 134 -0.55 5.43 -0.50
N GLU A 135 -0.36 5.54 0.79
CA GLU A 135 0.33 4.55 1.60
C GLU A 135 -0.69 3.89 2.53
N ILE A 136 -0.78 2.57 2.44
CA ILE A 136 -1.65 1.74 3.29
C ILE A 136 -0.75 0.82 4.10
N THR A 137 -0.83 0.88 5.41
CA THR A 137 -0.14 -0.05 6.31
C THR A 137 -1.15 -1.01 6.89
N LEU A 138 -0.97 -2.29 6.63
CA LEU A 138 -1.76 -3.38 7.18
C LEU A 138 -1.01 -3.98 8.37
N TYR A 139 -1.68 -4.12 9.49
CA TYR A 139 -1.14 -4.75 10.69
C TYR A 139 -1.77 -6.13 10.85
N ASP A 140 -0.92 -7.14 10.92
CA ASP A 140 -1.25 -8.53 11.20
C ASP A 140 -2.44 -9.06 10.35
N PRO A 141 -2.43 -8.84 9.02
CA PRO A 141 -3.61 -9.07 8.17
C PRO A 141 -4.02 -10.53 8.05
N SER A 142 -3.13 -11.45 8.41
CA SER A 142 -3.38 -12.89 8.40
C SER A 142 -3.94 -13.44 9.72
N ALA A 143 -4.00 -12.62 10.77
CA ALA A 143 -4.50 -13.08 12.07
C ALA A 143 -6.02 -13.26 12.05
N ASN A 144 -6.47 -14.27 12.78
CA ASN A 144 -7.91 -14.48 12.98
C ASN A 144 -8.45 -13.64 14.13
N LYS A 145 -8.33 -12.33 14.00
CA LYS A 145 -8.77 -11.32 14.97
C LYS A 145 -9.12 -10.03 14.22
N ASN A 146 -9.57 -9.01 14.94
CA ASN A 146 -9.77 -7.70 14.34
C ASN A 146 -8.45 -7.14 13.83
N ASN A 147 -8.35 -6.96 12.55
CA ASN A 147 -7.17 -6.44 11.88
C ASN A 147 -7.31 -4.94 11.66
N LEU A 148 -6.19 -4.26 11.44
CA LEU A 148 -6.13 -2.81 11.33
C LEU A 148 -5.35 -2.41 10.08
N ALA A 149 -5.88 -1.43 9.36
CA ALA A 149 -5.13 -0.70 8.34
C ALA A 149 -5.09 0.78 8.68
N VAL A 150 -3.94 1.39 8.51
CA VAL A 150 -3.76 2.85 8.52
C VAL A 150 -3.55 3.31 7.10
N ILE A 151 -4.28 4.34 6.68
CA ILE A 151 -4.29 4.85 5.31
C ILE A 151 -3.89 6.32 5.34
N GLN A 152 -2.99 6.68 4.45
CA GLN A 152 -2.62 8.07 4.17
C GLN A 152 -2.67 8.29 2.66
N ASN A 153 -3.49 9.22 2.22
CA ASN A 153 -3.72 9.50 0.81
C ASN A 153 -3.38 10.94 0.48
N GLY A 154 -2.94 11.15 -0.75
CA GLY A 154 -2.90 12.46 -1.38
C GLY A 154 -3.48 12.37 -2.78
N GLN A 155 -4.35 13.28 -3.12
CA GLN A 155 -4.90 13.36 -4.48
C GLN A 155 -5.00 14.81 -4.94
N ASN A 156 -4.79 15.00 -6.22
CA ASN A 156 -5.07 16.24 -6.92
C ASN A 156 -6.22 15.99 -7.89
N THR A 157 -7.28 16.75 -7.76
CA THR A 157 -8.43 16.68 -8.65
C THR A 157 -8.44 17.88 -9.58
N THR A 158 -7.85 17.73 -10.76
CA THR A 158 -7.78 18.84 -11.74
C THR A 158 -9.15 19.29 -12.22
N SER A 159 -10.13 18.38 -12.25
CA SER A 159 -11.50 18.72 -12.67
C SER A 159 -12.22 19.66 -11.69
N THR A 160 -11.79 19.72 -10.45
CA THR A 160 -12.39 20.59 -9.41
C THR A 160 -11.39 21.58 -8.81
N GLY A 161 -10.11 21.52 -9.22
CA GLY A 161 -9.05 22.34 -8.64
C GLY A 161 -8.77 22.06 -7.16
N LYS A 162 -9.19 20.92 -6.67
CA LYS A 162 -9.04 20.55 -5.25
C LYS A 162 -7.85 19.63 -5.02
N ASN A 163 -7.08 19.93 -4.01
CA ASN A 163 -6.14 19.00 -3.40
C ASN A 163 -6.80 18.38 -2.17
N VAL A 164 -6.82 17.07 -2.10
CA VAL A 164 -7.41 16.34 -0.98
C VAL A 164 -6.34 15.47 -0.35
N ASN A 165 -6.20 15.59 0.95
CA ASN A 165 -5.41 14.69 1.77
C ASN A 165 -6.36 13.95 2.70
N GLU A 166 -6.22 12.65 2.78
CA GLU A 166 -7.04 11.82 3.63
C GLU A 166 -6.15 10.96 4.51
N ALA A 167 -6.56 10.81 5.75
CA ALA A 167 -5.94 9.88 6.67
C ALA A 167 -7.01 9.19 7.50
N GLY A 168 -6.82 7.93 7.78
CA GLY A 168 -7.79 7.19 8.57
C GLY A 168 -7.34 5.81 8.95
N VAL A 169 -8.21 5.15 9.69
CA VAL A 169 -8.01 3.81 10.22
C VAL A 169 -9.21 2.95 9.82
N ILE A 170 -8.93 1.76 9.38
CA ILE A 170 -9.91 0.77 8.98
C ILE A 170 -9.64 -0.52 9.75
N GLY A 171 -10.71 -1.10 10.30
CA GLY A 171 -10.68 -2.44 10.89
C GLY A 171 -11.57 -3.41 10.12
N TRP A 172 -11.26 -4.72 10.12
CA TRP A 172 -12.07 -5.80 9.52
C TRP A 172 -12.00 -7.10 10.31
#